data_cf69858feb1ca798dd19129535ba81c9
#
_entry.id   cf69858feb1ca798dd19129535ba81c9
#
_cell.length_a   1.000
_cell.length_b   1.000
_cell.length_c   1.000
_cell.angle_alpha   90.00
_cell.angle_beta   90.00
_cell.angle_gamma   90.00
#
_symmetry.space_group_name_H-M   'P 1'
#
loop_
_entity.id
_entity.type
_entity.pdbx_description
1 polymer ?
#
loop_
_entity_poly.entity_id
_entity_poly.type
_entity_poly.pdbx_seq_one_letter_code
_entity_poly.pdbx_strand_id
1 'polypeptide(L)'
;MSDYHTQARSIPTGRADMAVDAGLRAFMLGVYNKMALGLLLSAVLAYASVAIEPLRVFFFQTPMLYVVMFGPIALIFISMFTMRNPSPVGANLLYWGIVSLIGIGLGVTLMMYAGRPGGMMDIVKAFLVTSATFGGLSLWGYTTKKDLSGWGTFLIMGVWGMVLAGLVNIGFAMFTGAPIEGFSIIFSVIGVLLFSAITAWETQQLKYMYYNIAGDLRAMSVATTLGALNLYITFINLFRFFLTLLSGRE
;
A
#
# COMPACT_ATOMS: atom_id res chain seq x y z
N MET A 1 30.11 -54.23 17.30
CA MET A 1 28.76 -53.69 17.23
C MET A 1 28.75 -52.44 18.09
N SER A 2 28.84 -51.29 17.46
CA SER A 2 29.02 -49.99 18.12
C SER A 2 27.71 -49.21 17.93
N ASP A 3 26.96 -49.08 19.04
CA ASP A 3 25.69 -48.32 19.07
C ASP A 3 25.98 -46.84 19.08
N TYR A 4 25.87 -46.21 17.89
CA TYR A 4 25.78 -44.77 17.78
C TYR A 4 24.35 -44.32 18.13
N HIS A 5 24.10 -44.10 19.42
CA HIS A 5 22.92 -43.35 19.84
C HIS A 5 23.09 -41.88 19.39
N THR A 6 22.47 -41.56 18.28
CA THR A 6 22.24 -40.18 17.87
C THR A 6 21.32 -39.52 18.89
N GLN A 7 21.89 -38.83 19.88
CA GLN A 7 21.12 -37.96 20.76
C GLN A 7 20.57 -36.81 19.90
N ALA A 8 19.35 -36.97 19.42
CA ALA A 8 18.57 -35.86 18.93
C ALA A 8 18.44 -34.84 20.07
N ARG A 9 19.22 -33.78 20.01
CA ARG A 9 19.10 -32.65 20.92
C ARG A 9 17.70 -32.08 20.72
N SER A 10 16.77 -32.41 21.59
CA SER A 10 15.47 -31.77 21.68
C SER A 10 15.69 -30.29 22.01
N ILE A 11 15.52 -29.43 21.03
CA ILE A 11 15.46 -27.96 21.23
C ILE A 11 14.26 -27.73 22.14
N PRO A 12 14.40 -27.06 23.29
CA PRO A 12 13.25 -26.75 24.15
C PRO A 12 12.23 -25.95 23.33
N THR A 13 11.02 -26.47 23.18
CA THR A 13 9.95 -25.90 22.41
C THR A 13 9.73 -24.41 22.71
N GLY A 14 9.82 -23.98 23.97
CA GLY A 14 9.70 -22.59 24.36
C GLY A 14 10.77 -21.64 23.80
N ARG A 15 12.02 -22.11 23.57
CA ARG A 15 13.06 -21.28 22.93
C ARG A 15 12.87 -21.17 21.41
N ALA A 16 12.35 -22.20 20.76
CA ALA A 16 12.03 -22.17 19.34
C ALA A 16 10.88 -21.19 19.08
N ASP A 17 9.83 -21.23 19.89
CA ASP A 17 8.68 -20.33 19.78
C ASP A 17 9.07 -18.85 20.01
N MET A 18 9.90 -18.58 21.03
CA MET A 18 10.40 -17.22 21.29
C MET A 18 11.30 -16.67 20.17
N ALA A 19 12.11 -17.51 19.55
CA ALA A 19 12.97 -17.11 18.43
C ALA A 19 12.15 -16.83 17.17
N VAL A 20 11.09 -17.59 16.93
CA VAL A 20 10.16 -17.39 15.83
C VAL A 20 9.36 -16.09 16.04
N ASP A 21 8.86 -15.85 17.24
CA ASP A 21 8.14 -14.62 17.57
C ASP A 21 9.03 -13.38 17.43
N ALA A 22 10.29 -13.43 17.87
CA ALA A 22 11.24 -12.34 17.71
C ALA A 22 11.56 -12.07 16.22
N GLY A 23 11.72 -13.14 15.44
CA GLY A 23 11.94 -13.04 13.99
C GLY A 23 10.74 -12.49 13.24
N LEU A 24 9.52 -12.93 13.56
CA LEU A 24 8.29 -12.38 13.01
C LEU A 24 8.16 -10.89 13.32
N ARG A 25 8.43 -10.51 14.57
CA ARG A 25 8.40 -9.11 14.97
C ARG A 25 9.41 -8.28 14.17
N ALA A 26 10.64 -8.75 14.02
CA ALA A 26 11.66 -8.06 13.24
C ALA A 26 11.26 -7.91 11.75
N PHE A 27 10.68 -8.97 11.15
CA PHE A 27 10.17 -8.96 9.79
C PHE A 27 9.05 -7.90 9.63
N MET A 28 8.04 -7.92 10.49
CA MET A 28 6.92 -6.97 10.45
C MET A 28 7.38 -5.53 10.66
N LEU A 29 8.30 -5.29 11.62
CA LEU A 29 8.90 -3.97 11.79
C LEU A 29 9.67 -3.52 10.55
N GLY A 30 10.38 -4.42 9.87
CA GLY A 30 11.04 -4.16 8.59
C GLY A 30 10.06 -3.71 7.50
N VAL A 31 8.91 -4.39 7.40
CA VAL A 31 7.83 -4.03 6.46
C VAL A 31 7.28 -2.64 6.77
N TYR A 32 6.88 -2.37 8.03
CA TYR A 32 6.31 -1.06 8.40
C TYR A 32 7.31 0.07 8.31
N ASN A 33 8.56 -0.13 8.70
CA ASN A 33 9.60 0.88 8.56
C ASN A 33 9.83 1.25 7.10
N LYS A 34 9.88 0.25 6.21
CA LYS A 34 10.04 0.50 4.78
C LYS A 34 8.83 1.25 4.20
N MET A 35 7.60 0.84 4.57
CA MET A 35 6.38 1.54 4.21
C MET A 35 6.39 3.00 4.70
N ALA A 36 6.78 3.24 5.96
CA ALA A 36 6.86 4.59 6.53
C ALA A 36 7.87 5.47 5.80
N LEU A 37 9.05 4.92 5.43
CA LEU A 37 10.03 5.62 4.60
C LEU A 37 9.46 5.93 3.21
N GLY A 38 8.67 5.02 2.63
CA GLY A 38 7.97 5.26 1.36
C GLY A 38 6.96 6.40 1.46
N LEU A 39 6.16 6.44 2.52
CA LEU A 39 5.22 7.53 2.78
C LEU A 39 5.93 8.87 2.97
N LEU A 40 7.03 8.89 3.71
CA LEU A 40 7.84 10.08 3.90
C LEU A 40 8.43 10.58 2.56
N LEU A 41 9.00 9.69 1.76
CA LEU A 41 9.52 10.03 0.43
C LEU A 41 8.40 10.60 -0.46
N SER A 42 7.23 9.97 -0.45
CA SER A 42 6.08 10.44 -1.24
C SER A 42 5.62 11.83 -0.81
N ALA A 43 5.59 12.12 0.49
CA ALA A 43 5.25 13.45 0.99
C ALA A 43 6.27 14.51 0.54
N VAL A 44 7.58 14.20 0.62
CA VAL A 44 8.66 15.09 0.15
C VAL A 44 8.54 15.32 -1.36
N LEU A 45 8.34 14.26 -2.15
CA LEU A 45 8.22 14.37 -3.60
C LEU A 45 6.94 15.12 -4.02
N ALA A 46 5.81 14.89 -3.34
CA ALA A 46 4.58 15.63 -3.57
C ALA A 46 4.78 17.13 -3.34
N TYR A 47 5.42 17.50 -2.22
CA TYR A 47 5.71 18.88 -1.91
C TYR A 47 6.71 19.50 -2.92
N ALA A 48 7.83 18.82 -3.18
CA ALA A 48 8.88 19.31 -4.08
C ALA A 48 8.36 19.50 -5.52
N SER A 49 7.53 18.56 -6.01
CA SER A 49 6.96 18.63 -7.36
C SER A 49 6.01 19.81 -7.56
N VAL A 50 5.47 20.37 -6.48
CA VAL A 50 4.57 21.53 -6.52
C VAL A 50 5.30 22.83 -6.18
N ALA A 51 6.15 22.83 -5.15
CA ALA A 51 6.84 24.01 -4.63
C ALA A 51 7.96 24.50 -5.56
N ILE A 52 8.62 23.59 -6.28
CA ILE A 52 9.73 23.91 -7.17
C ILE A 52 9.17 24.09 -8.60
N GLU A 53 9.10 25.35 -9.07
CA GLU A 53 8.47 25.69 -10.34
C GLU A 53 8.98 24.87 -11.56
N PRO A 54 10.28 24.67 -11.78
CA PRO A 54 10.77 23.82 -12.87
C PRO A 54 10.26 22.39 -12.80
N LEU A 55 10.15 21.81 -11.60
CA LEU A 55 9.61 20.45 -11.42
C LEU A 55 8.10 20.40 -11.67
N ARG A 56 7.36 21.43 -11.21
CA ARG A 56 5.93 21.54 -11.45
C ARG A 56 5.61 21.60 -12.93
N VAL A 57 6.33 22.44 -13.69
CA VAL A 57 6.18 22.54 -15.14
C VAL A 57 6.52 21.22 -15.80
N PHE A 58 7.68 20.61 -15.45
CA PHE A 58 8.13 19.37 -16.05
C PHE A 58 7.14 18.20 -15.80
N PHE A 59 6.68 17.98 -14.56
CA PHE A 59 5.82 16.84 -14.26
C PHE A 59 4.37 17.04 -14.64
N PHE A 60 3.83 18.27 -14.58
CA PHE A 60 2.39 18.48 -14.68
C PHE A 60 1.95 19.25 -15.92
N GLN A 61 2.87 19.90 -16.65
CA GLN A 61 2.55 20.67 -17.87
C GLN A 61 3.18 20.07 -19.15
N THR A 62 3.88 18.94 -19.02
CA THR A 62 4.44 18.19 -20.15
C THR A 62 3.78 16.81 -20.26
N PRO A 63 4.02 16.04 -21.33
CA PRO A 63 3.57 14.64 -21.42
C PRO A 63 4.06 13.73 -20.27
N MET A 64 5.00 14.20 -19.44
CA MET A 64 5.45 13.49 -18.25
C MET A 64 4.31 13.24 -17.24
N LEU A 65 3.24 14.04 -17.27
CA LEU A 65 2.02 13.80 -16.49
C LEU A 65 1.46 12.39 -16.71
N TYR A 66 1.44 11.90 -17.96
CA TYR A 66 0.96 10.56 -18.28
C TYR A 66 1.87 9.47 -17.67
N VAL A 67 3.19 9.70 -17.64
CA VAL A 67 4.14 8.80 -16.98
C VAL A 67 3.89 8.77 -15.46
N VAL A 68 3.65 9.91 -14.85
CA VAL A 68 3.33 10.00 -13.41
C VAL A 68 2.01 9.30 -13.10
N MET A 69 0.98 9.46 -13.92
CA MET A 69 -0.35 8.88 -13.68
C MET A 69 -0.39 7.37 -13.95
N PHE A 70 0.20 6.91 -15.04
CA PHE A 70 0.09 5.52 -15.48
C PHE A 70 1.32 4.69 -15.16
N GLY A 71 2.46 5.31 -14.87
CA GLY A 71 3.73 4.65 -14.57
C GLY A 71 3.65 3.66 -13.41
N PRO A 72 3.03 3.97 -12.26
CA PRO A 72 2.89 3.02 -11.18
C PRO A 72 2.16 1.74 -11.60
N ILE A 73 1.07 1.88 -12.36
CA ILE A 73 0.29 0.76 -12.88
C ILE A 73 1.14 -0.04 -13.88
N ALA A 74 1.81 0.64 -14.81
CA ALA A 74 2.69 -0.01 -15.78
C ALA A 74 3.82 -0.79 -15.11
N LEU A 75 4.47 -0.23 -14.08
CA LEU A 75 5.51 -0.91 -13.31
C LEU A 75 4.98 -2.16 -12.61
N ILE A 76 3.77 -2.11 -12.02
CA ILE A 76 3.14 -3.27 -11.41
C ILE A 76 2.90 -4.35 -12.47
N PHE A 77 2.30 -4.01 -13.61
CA PHE A 77 2.06 -4.98 -14.69
C PHE A 77 3.37 -5.58 -15.25
N ILE A 78 4.37 -4.74 -15.53
CA ILE A 78 5.69 -5.22 -16.01
C ILE A 78 6.29 -6.18 -14.97
N SER A 79 6.19 -5.88 -13.68
CA SER A 79 6.72 -6.74 -12.63
C SER A 79 6.07 -8.13 -12.59
N MET A 80 4.78 -8.24 -12.90
CA MET A 80 4.07 -9.53 -12.93
C MET A 80 4.64 -10.48 -14.02
N PHE A 81 5.11 -9.92 -15.14
CA PHE A 81 5.69 -10.71 -16.22
C PHE A 81 7.20 -10.94 -16.06
N THR A 82 7.91 -9.96 -15.50
CA THR A 82 9.39 -9.97 -15.47
C THR A 82 9.92 -10.58 -14.16
N MET A 83 9.17 -10.50 -13.07
CA MET A 83 9.62 -10.92 -11.74
C MET A 83 9.00 -12.24 -11.28
N ARG A 84 9.22 -13.33 -12.03
CA ARG A 84 8.83 -14.69 -11.58
C ARG A 84 9.64 -15.13 -10.36
N ASN A 85 10.92 -14.75 -10.28
CA ASN A 85 11.81 -14.97 -9.17
C ASN A 85 12.50 -13.65 -8.81
N PRO A 86 11.85 -12.74 -8.09
CA PRO A 86 12.37 -11.40 -7.84
C PRO A 86 13.68 -11.46 -7.05
N SER A 87 14.67 -10.67 -7.50
CA SER A 87 15.86 -10.42 -6.70
C SER A 87 15.57 -9.32 -5.66
N PRO A 88 16.30 -9.29 -4.53
CA PRO A 88 16.16 -8.21 -3.55
C PRO A 88 16.40 -6.82 -4.16
N VAL A 89 17.34 -6.70 -5.10
CA VAL A 89 17.62 -5.45 -5.82
C VAL A 89 16.44 -5.07 -6.71
N GLY A 90 15.92 -6.02 -7.51
CA GLY A 90 14.77 -5.78 -8.39
C GLY A 90 13.52 -5.37 -7.62
N ALA A 91 13.22 -6.05 -6.50
CA ALA A 91 12.10 -5.69 -5.62
C ALA A 91 12.27 -4.27 -5.04
N ASN A 92 13.49 -3.89 -4.64
CA ASN A 92 13.77 -2.54 -4.14
C ASN A 92 13.62 -1.47 -5.24
N LEU A 93 14.13 -1.70 -6.43
CA LEU A 93 13.98 -0.76 -7.56
C LEU A 93 12.50 -0.57 -7.92
N LEU A 94 11.74 -1.66 -7.98
CA LEU A 94 10.29 -1.60 -8.21
C LEU A 94 9.59 -0.78 -7.11
N TYR A 95 9.91 -1.07 -5.85
CA TYR A 95 9.33 -0.37 -4.70
C TYR A 95 9.56 1.14 -4.78
N TRP A 96 10.83 1.56 -4.88
CA TRP A 96 11.17 2.97 -4.89
C TRP A 96 10.68 3.69 -6.17
N GLY A 97 10.65 2.99 -7.31
CA GLY A 97 10.08 3.51 -8.54
C GLY A 97 8.59 3.82 -8.41
N ILE A 98 7.80 2.87 -7.89
CA ILE A 98 6.36 3.05 -7.69
C ILE A 98 6.09 4.14 -6.65
N VAL A 99 6.78 4.10 -5.50
CA VAL A 99 6.64 5.09 -4.42
C VAL A 99 6.95 6.50 -4.93
N SER A 100 8.00 6.66 -5.74
CA SER A 100 8.38 7.96 -6.30
C SER A 100 7.33 8.49 -7.27
N LEU A 101 6.82 7.67 -8.18
CA LEU A 101 5.80 8.08 -9.14
C LEU A 101 4.48 8.41 -8.44
N ILE A 102 4.04 7.60 -7.48
CA ILE A 102 2.85 7.89 -6.68
C ILE A 102 3.06 9.18 -5.87
N GLY A 103 4.24 9.35 -5.26
CA GLY A 103 4.60 10.55 -4.51
C GLY A 103 4.49 11.82 -5.36
N ILE A 104 5.08 11.83 -6.55
CA ILE A 104 4.94 12.95 -7.49
C ILE A 104 3.46 13.14 -7.88
N GLY A 105 2.74 12.06 -8.16
CA GLY A 105 1.31 12.10 -8.49
C GLY A 105 0.43 12.68 -7.39
N LEU A 106 0.81 12.52 -6.10
CA LEU A 106 0.14 13.19 -4.98
C LEU A 106 0.31 14.72 -5.02
N GLY A 107 1.29 15.24 -5.74
CA GLY A 107 1.42 16.67 -6.00
C GLY A 107 0.18 17.27 -6.70
N VAL A 108 -0.47 16.54 -7.60
CA VAL A 108 -1.75 16.96 -8.20
C VAL A 108 -2.81 17.12 -7.12
N THR A 109 -2.91 16.16 -6.21
CA THR A 109 -3.83 16.24 -5.06
C THR A 109 -3.49 17.47 -4.19
N LEU A 110 -2.22 17.68 -3.90
CA LEU A 110 -1.78 18.84 -3.12
C LEU A 110 -2.17 20.16 -3.80
N MET A 111 -1.98 20.30 -5.12
CA MET A 111 -2.40 21.49 -5.87
C MET A 111 -3.91 21.72 -5.83
N MET A 112 -4.71 20.65 -5.94
CA MET A 112 -6.17 20.75 -5.92
C MET A 112 -6.71 21.22 -4.56
N TYR A 113 -6.06 20.82 -3.48
CA TYR A 113 -6.53 21.13 -2.12
C TYR A 113 -5.87 22.38 -1.54
N ALA A 114 -4.58 22.63 -1.82
CA ALA A 114 -3.86 23.80 -1.28
C ALA A 114 -4.48 25.16 -1.68
N GLY A 115 -5.16 25.20 -2.83
CA GLY A 115 -5.86 26.41 -3.30
C GLY A 115 -7.24 26.65 -2.67
N ARG A 116 -7.73 25.74 -1.82
CA ARG A 116 -9.06 25.86 -1.18
C ARG A 116 -8.93 26.33 0.26
N PRO A 117 -9.86 27.16 0.78
CA PRO A 117 -9.93 27.44 2.20
C PRO A 117 -10.03 26.13 3.02
N GLY A 118 -9.16 25.96 4.00
CA GLY A 118 -9.15 24.72 4.81
C GLY A 118 -8.52 23.47 4.18
N GLY A 119 -8.26 23.44 2.88
CA GLY A 119 -7.85 22.23 2.16
C GLY A 119 -6.55 21.59 2.67
N MET A 120 -5.58 22.39 3.16
CA MET A 120 -4.38 21.85 3.82
C MET A 120 -4.73 21.13 5.12
N MET A 121 -5.70 21.64 5.86
CA MET A 121 -6.18 21.00 7.09
C MET A 121 -6.92 19.68 6.79
N ASP A 122 -7.63 19.61 5.68
CA ASP A 122 -8.29 18.37 5.25
C ASP A 122 -7.28 17.29 4.87
N ILE A 123 -6.16 17.65 4.24
CA ILE A 123 -5.05 16.72 3.98
C ILE A 123 -4.49 16.19 5.30
N VAL A 124 -4.25 17.06 6.29
CA VAL A 124 -3.73 16.65 7.61
C VAL A 124 -4.74 15.75 8.33
N LYS A 125 -6.02 16.14 8.38
CA LYS A 125 -7.08 15.32 8.98
C LYS A 125 -7.18 13.96 8.31
N ALA A 126 -7.22 13.91 6.97
CA ALA A 126 -7.28 12.67 6.22
C ALA A 126 -6.08 11.77 6.52
N PHE A 127 -4.87 12.34 6.59
CA PHE A 127 -3.67 11.58 6.94
C PHE A 127 -3.74 11.00 8.35
N LEU A 128 -4.18 11.78 9.34
CA LEU A 128 -4.30 11.32 10.73
C LEU A 128 -5.36 10.22 10.86
N VAL A 129 -6.54 10.40 10.25
CA VAL A 129 -7.62 9.40 10.27
C VAL A 129 -7.16 8.12 9.56
N THR A 130 -6.49 8.25 8.41
CA THR A 130 -5.92 7.09 7.70
C THR A 130 -4.91 6.36 8.56
N SER A 131 -3.99 7.08 9.19
CA SER A 131 -2.94 6.50 10.03
C SER A 131 -3.52 5.76 11.24
N ALA A 132 -4.53 6.33 11.90
CA ALA A 132 -5.22 5.70 13.02
C ALA A 132 -5.99 4.44 12.58
N THR A 133 -6.75 4.53 11.48
CA THR A 133 -7.53 3.41 10.94
C THR A 133 -6.60 2.29 10.48
N PHE A 134 -5.59 2.63 9.69
CA PHE A 134 -4.60 1.66 9.19
C PHE A 134 -3.84 0.98 10.34
N GLY A 135 -3.35 1.75 11.32
CA GLY A 135 -2.64 1.22 12.48
C GLY A 135 -3.51 0.27 13.31
N GLY A 136 -4.76 0.66 13.58
CA GLY A 136 -5.71 -0.17 14.33
C GLY A 136 -6.05 -1.47 13.60
N LEU A 137 -6.31 -1.40 12.29
CA LEU A 137 -6.63 -2.58 11.47
C LEU A 137 -5.43 -3.48 11.25
N SER A 138 -4.23 -2.92 11.07
CA SER A 138 -2.99 -3.70 11.02
C SER A 138 -2.74 -4.44 12.34
N LEU A 139 -2.92 -3.76 13.47
CA LEU A 139 -2.77 -4.40 14.79
C LEU A 139 -3.80 -5.52 14.97
N TRP A 140 -5.05 -5.28 14.56
CA TRP A 140 -6.09 -6.31 14.61
C TRP A 140 -5.77 -7.48 13.68
N GLY A 141 -5.36 -7.24 12.43
CA GLY A 141 -4.95 -8.29 11.48
C GLY A 141 -3.75 -9.11 11.99
N TYR A 142 -2.79 -8.46 12.68
CA TYR A 142 -1.65 -9.14 13.27
C TYR A 142 -2.03 -10.03 14.46
N THR A 143 -2.96 -9.56 15.32
CA THR A 143 -3.29 -10.22 16.59
C THR A 143 -4.48 -11.17 16.51
N THR A 144 -5.36 -11.01 15.50
CA THR A 144 -6.57 -11.84 15.38
C THR A 144 -6.24 -13.31 15.23
N LYS A 145 -7.06 -14.15 15.90
CA LYS A 145 -7.03 -15.61 15.75
C LYS A 145 -7.96 -16.11 14.65
N LYS A 146 -8.84 -15.23 14.12
CA LYS A 146 -9.73 -15.58 13.00
C LYS A 146 -8.91 -15.65 11.73
N ASP A 147 -9.12 -16.69 10.93
CA ASP A 147 -8.50 -16.83 9.62
C ASP A 147 -9.22 -15.92 8.60
N LEU A 148 -8.48 -14.94 8.09
CA LEU A 148 -8.97 -14.01 7.07
C LEU A 148 -8.60 -14.47 5.65
N SER A 149 -7.91 -15.60 5.47
CA SER A 149 -7.43 -16.06 4.15
C SER A 149 -8.57 -16.23 3.14
N GLY A 150 -9.74 -16.68 3.60
CA GLY A 150 -10.93 -16.84 2.76
C GLY A 150 -11.49 -15.51 2.21
N TRP A 151 -11.11 -14.36 2.77
CA TRP A 151 -11.58 -13.04 2.31
C TRP A 151 -10.84 -12.55 1.07
N GLY A 152 -9.64 -13.11 0.79
CA GLY A 152 -8.77 -12.62 -0.29
C GLY A 152 -9.48 -12.53 -1.63
N THR A 153 -10.17 -13.58 -2.06
CA THR A 153 -10.90 -13.59 -3.35
C THR A 153 -11.99 -12.53 -3.39
N PHE A 154 -12.78 -12.39 -2.32
CA PHE A 154 -13.82 -11.37 -2.22
C PHE A 154 -13.25 -9.95 -2.28
N LEU A 155 -12.17 -9.69 -1.54
CA LEU A 155 -11.52 -8.38 -1.52
C LEU A 155 -10.91 -8.02 -2.88
N ILE A 156 -10.26 -8.97 -3.55
CA ILE A 156 -9.71 -8.77 -4.91
C ILE A 156 -10.84 -8.48 -5.90
N MET A 157 -11.96 -9.23 -5.85
CA MET A 157 -13.13 -8.93 -6.68
C MET A 157 -13.71 -7.54 -6.39
N GLY A 158 -13.72 -7.12 -5.12
CA GLY A 158 -14.12 -5.78 -4.72
C GLY A 158 -13.24 -4.68 -5.34
N VAL A 159 -11.91 -4.87 -5.34
CA VAL A 159 -10.98 -3.94 -6.01
C VAL A 159 -11.27 -3.87 -7.51
N TRP A 160 -11.45 -5.01 -8.19
CA TRP A 160 -11.80 -5.01 -9.61
C TRP A 160 -13.15 -4.35 -9.87
N GLY A 161 -14.14 -4.56 -9.00
CA GLY A 161 -15.44 -3.89 -9.06
C GLY A 161 -15.27 -2.36 -8.96
N MET A 162 -14.43 -1.87 -8.07
CA MET A 162 -14.12 -0.45 -7.97
C MET A 162 -13.40 0.08 -9.21
N VAL A 163 -12.43 -0.66 -9.76
CA VAL A 163 -11.76 -0.26 -11.01
C VAL A 163 -12.78 -0.12 -12.14
N LEU A 164 -13.65 -1.11 -12.32
CA LEU A 164 -14.70 -1.07 -13.35
C LEU A 164 -15.69 0.07 -13.12
N ALA A 165 -16.14 0.29 -11.89
CA ALA A 165 -17.04 1.39 -11.57
C ALA A 165 -16.39 2.76 -11.86
N GLY A 166 -15.10 2.92 -11.55
CA GLY A 166 -14.33 4.12 -11.90
C GLY A 166 -14.24 4.34 -13.41
N LEU A 167 -13.98 3.27 -14.19
CA LEU A 167 -13.95 3.36 -15.66
C LEU A 167 -15.32 3.71 -16.25
N VAL A 168 -16.40 3.14 -15.71
CA VAL A 168 -17.78 3.51 -16.12
C VAL A 168 -18.05 4.98 -15.84
N ASN A 169 -17.67 5.49 -14.68
CA ASN A 169 -17.87 6.91 -14.35
C ASN A 169 -17.06 7.85 -15.27
N ILE A 170 -15.82 7.48 -15.62
CA ILE A 170 -14.99 8.22 -16.59
C ILE A 170 -15.67 8.18 -17.98
N GLY A 171 -16.09 6.99 -18.43
CA GLY A 171 -16.81 6.84 -19.71
C GLY A 171 -18.07 7.69 -19.75
N PHE A 172 -18.88 7.65 -18.67
CA PHE A 172 -20.08 8.47 -18.57
C PHE A 172 -19.76 9.97 -18.68
N ALA A 173 -18.72 10.44 -17.96
CA ALA A 173 -18.28 11.83 -18.01
C ALA A 173 -17.81 12.25 -19.42
N MET A 174 -17.20 11.36 -20.19
CA MET A 174 -16.79 11.63 -21.58
C MET A 174 -17.98 11.78 -22.52
N PHE A 175 -19.11 11.08 -22.29
CA PHE A 175 -20.30 11.18 -23.12
C PHE A 175 -21.25 12.30 -22.71
N THR A 176 -21.35 12.58 -21.41
CA THR A 176 -22.32 13.56 -20.87
C THR A 176 -21.69 14.91 -20.54
N GLY A 177 -20.36 15.00 -20.53
CA GLY A 177 -19.61 16.19 -20.12
C GLY A 177 -19.44 16.36 -18.61
N ALA A 178 -20.06 15.49 -17.77
CA ALA A 178 -19.93 15.56 -16.33
C ALA A 178 -19.94 14.15 -15.69
N PRO A 179 -19.21 13.91 -14.59
CA PRO A 179 -19.27 12.66 -13.85
C PRO A 179 -20.65 12.47 -13.20
N ILE A 180 -20.97 11.23 -12.84
CA ILE A 180 -22.21 10.89 -12.13
C ILE A 180 -22.24 11.63 -10.79
N GLU A 181 -23.29 12.40 -10.53
CA GLU A 181 -23.46 13.14 -9.27
C GLU A 181 -23.47 12.20 -8.06
N GLY A 182 -22.78 12.58 -6.99
CA GLY A 182 -22.65 11.77 -5.78
C GLY A 182 -21.76 10.52 -5.90
N PHE A 183 -21.30 10.16 -7.11
CA PHE A 183 -20.46 8.98 -7.31
C PHE A 183 -19.22 8.99 -6.43
N SER A 184 -18.53 10.13 -6.36
CA SER A 184 -17.26 10.24 -5.60
C SER A 184 -17.42 9.92 -4.10
N ILE A 185 -18.54 10.32 -3.49
CA ILE A 185 -18.83 10.08 -2.08
C ILE A 185 -19.13 8.59 -1.86
N ILE A 186 -20.06 8.03 -2.62
CA ILE A 186 -20.45 6.61 -2.51
C ILE A 186 -19.23 5.72 -2.77
N PHE A 187 -18.48 6.02 -3.82
CA PHE A 187 -17.27 5.31 -4.20
C PHE A 187 -16.21 5.35 -3.09
N SER A 188 -16.06 6.50 -2.42
CA SER A 188 -15.12 6.67 -1.32
C SER A 188 -15.56 5.93 -0.06
N VAL A 189 -16.85 5.89 0.27
CA VAL A 189 -17.37 5.10 1.39
C VAL A 189 -17.08 3.62 1.17
N ILE A 190 -17.41 3.09 -0.01
CA ILE A 190 -17.12 1.70 -0.37
C ILE A 190 -15.60 1.44 -0.33
N GLY A 191 -14.80 2.38 -0.85
CA GLY A 191 -13.34 2.31 -0.85
C GLY A 191 -12.76 2.25 0.55
N VAL A 192 -13.22 3.09 1.47
CA VAL A 192 -12.78 3.03 2.88
C VAL A 192 -13.07 1.67 3.49
N LEU A 193 -14.27 1.13 3.31
CA LEU A 193 -14.64 -0.18 3.87
C LEU A 193 -13.79 -1.31 3.27
N LEU A 194 -13.64 -1.32 1.95
CA LEU A 194 -12.88 -2.34 1.24
C LEU A 194 -11.40 -2.30 1.61
N PHE A 195 -10.74 -1.13 1.55
CA PHE A 195 -9.32 -1.00 1.84
C PHE A 195 -9.01 -1.14 3.33
N SER A 196 -9.97 -0.86 4.20
CA SER A 196 -9.90 -1.21 5.63
C SER A 196 -9.82 -2.73 5.83
N ALA A 197 -10.69 -3.48 5.17
CA ALA A 197 -10.67 -4.95 5.23
C ALA A 197 -9.38 -5.52 4.59
N ILE A 198 -8.91 -4.94 3.48
CA ILE A 198 -7.64 -5.31 2.82
C ILE A 198 -6.47 -5.08 3.78
N THR A 199 -6.41 -3.96 4.52
CA THR A 199 -5.33 -3.69 5.49
C THR A 199 -5.18 -4.81 6.51
N ALA A 200 -6.27 -5.26 7.09
CA ALA A 200 -6.26 -6.34 8.07
C ALA A 200 -5.86 -7.69 7.44
N TRP A 201 -6.41 -7.98 6.26
CA TRP A 201 -6.11 -9.20 5.51
C TRP A 201 -4.64 -9.25 5.07
N GLU A 202 -4.11 -8.19 4.46
CA GLU A 202 -2.70 -8.11 4.03
C GLU A 202 -1.74 -8.29 5.21
N THR A 203 -2.03 -7.65 6.34
CA THR A 203 -1.22 -7.81 7.55
C THR A 203 -1.18 -9.26 8.03
N GLN A 204 -2.32 -9.95 8.02
CA GLN A 204 -2.35 -11.38 8.38
C GLN A 204 -1.62 -12.24 7.34
N GLN A 205 -1.75 -11.94 6.04
CA GLN A 205 -1.04 -12.67 4.98
C GLN A 205 0.48 -12.54 5.12
N LEU A 206 0.98 -11.36 5.49
CA LEU A 206 2.41 -11.15 5.77
C LEU A 206 2.90 -12.02 6.92
N LYS A 207 2.10 -12.19 7.97
CA LYS A 207 2.40 -13.09 9.06
C LYS A 207 2.50 -14.56 8.60
N TYR A 208 1.55 -15.03 7.79
CA TYR A 208 1.60 -16.40 7.24
C TYR A 208 2.77 -16.58 6.26
N MET A 209 3.04 -15.55 5.44
CA MET A 209 4.18 -15.57 4.53
C MET A 209 5.49 -15.75 5.28
N TYR A 210 5.69 -15.03 6.40
CA TYR A 210 6.89 -15.17 7.23
C TYR A 210 7.14 -16.62 7.65
N TYR A 211 6.12 -17.33 8.13
CA TYR A 211 6.28 -18.72 8.56
C TYR A 211 6.69 -19.68 7.42
N ASN A 212 6.30 -19.36 6.18
CA ASN A 212 6.64 -20.17 5.01
C ASN A 212 8.07 -19.92 4.49
N ILE A 213 8.66 -18.75 4.78
CA ILE A 213 9.97 -18.33 4.24
C ILE A 213 11.02 -18.13 5.34
N ALA A 214 10.67 -18.39 6.60
CA ALA A 214 11.58 -18.22 7.73
C ALA A 214 12.87 -19.06 7.52
N GLY A 215 14.03 -18.37 7.60
CA GLY A 215 15.34 -18.98 7.35
C GLY A 215 15.92 -18.69 5.97
N ASP A 216 15.13 -18.27 4.98
CA ASP A 216 15.64 -17.81 3.67
C ASP A 216 15.79 -16.28 3.67
N LEU A 217 17.00 -15.79 3.85
CA LEU A 217 17.31 -14.36 3.90
C LEU A 217 16.95 -13.63 2.61
N ARG A 218 17.08 -14.28 1.46
CA ARG A 218 16.71 -13.70 0.17
C ARG A 218 15.20 -13.54 0.05
N ALA A 219 14.46 -14.61 0.33
CA ALA A 219 13.01 -14.58 0.29
C ALA A 219 12.44 -13.58 1.30
N MET A 220 12.99 -13.51 2.51
CA MET A 220 12.61 -12.54 3.54
C MET A 220 12.83 -11.09 3.09
N SER A 221 13.97 -10.78 2.46
CA SER A 221 14.26 -9.43 1.96
C SER A 221 13.27 -9.00 0.85
N VAL A 222 12.96 -9.91 -0.06
CA VAL A 222 11.98 -9.68 -1.13
C VAL A 222 10.58 -9.51 -0.53
N ALA A 223 10.16 -10.41 0.36
CA ALA A 223 8.85 -10.37 1.00
C ALA A 223 8.65 -9.10 1.85
N THR A 224 9.68 -8.65 2.57
CA THR A 224 9.67 -7.37 3.30
C THR A 224 9.40 -6.21 2.34
N THR A 225 10.04 -6.20 1.19
CA THR A 225 9.93 -5.11 0.22
C THR A 225 8.57 -5.10 -0.48
N LEU A 226 8.12 -6.25 -0.97
CA LEU A 226 6.82 -6.37 -1.66
C LEU A 226 5.66 -6.23 -0.68
N GLY A 227 5.80 -6.73 0.56
CA GLY A 227 4.82 -6.50 1.61
C GLY A 227 4.69 -5.03 1.98
N ALA A 228 5.82 -4.31 2.08
CA ALA A 228 5.80 -2.86 2.28
C ALA A 228 5.14 -2.12 1.11
N LEU A 229 5.33 -2.59 -0.14
CA LEU A 229 4.68 -2.02 -1.32
C LEU A 229 3.16 -2.18 -1.26
N ASN A 230 2.67 -3.37 -0.94
CA ASN A 230 1.23 -3.64 -0.84
C ASN A 230 0.59 -2.75 0.23
N LEU A 231 1.13 -2.77 1.46
CA LEU A 231 0.63 -1.93 2.55
C LEU A 231 0.72 -0.44 2.22
N TYR A 232 1.77 0.00 1.52
CA TYR A 232 1.91 1.38 1.05
C TYR A 232 0.78 1.76 0.07
N ILE A 233 0.52 0.92 -0.94
CA ILE A 233 -0.56 1.15 -1.92
C ILE A 233 -1.92 1.19 -1.20
N THR A 234 -2.17 0.25 -0.29
CA THR A 234 -3.39 0.19 0.51
C THR A 234 -3.57 1.46 1.36
N PHE A 235 -2.50 1.95 2.01
CA PHE A 235 -2.53 3.20 2.77
C PHE A 235 -2.85 4.42 1.90
N ILE A 236 -2.20 4.56 0.74
CA ILE A 236 -2.43 5.69 -0.18
C ILE A 236 -3.87 5.69 -0.71
N ASN A 237 -4.43 4.52 -1.03
CA ASN A 237 -5.83 4.43 -1.46
C ASN A 237 -6.78 4.84 -0.32
N LEU A 238 -6.56 4.31 0.88
CA LEU A 238 -7.35 4.65 2.06
C LEU A 238 -7.27 6.16 2.36
N PHE A 239 -6.08 6.75 2.27
CA PHE A 239 -5.86 8.19 2.42
C PHE A 239 -6.68 9.00 1.40
N ARG A 240 -6.65 8.61 0.12
CA ARG A 240 -7.40 9.30 -0.93
C ARG A 240 -8.92 9.24 -0.70
N PHE A 241 -9.44 8.10 -0.26
CA PHE A 241 -10.87 7.98 0.05
C PHE A 241 -11.26 8.81 1.26
N PHE A 242 -10.49 8.79 2.34
CA PHE A 242 -10.75 9.67 3.48
C PHE A 242 -10.65 11.14 3.11
N LEU A 243 -9.66 11.52 2.29
CA LEU A 243 -9.52 12.89 1.82
C LEU A 243 -10.76 13.34 1.05
N THR A 244 -11.27 12.51 0.14
CA THR A 244 -12.52 12.81 -0.61
C THR A 244 -13.72 12.94 0.34
N LEU A 245 -13.86 12.07 1.33
CA LEU A 245 -14.98 12.12 2.28
C LEU A 245 -14.92 13.33 3.20
N LEU A 246 -13.74 13.76 3.60
CA LEU A 246 -13.56 14.90 4.51
C LEU A 246 -13.72 16.23 3.78
N SER A 247 -13.29 16.30 2.52
CA SER A 247 -13.37 17.51 1.70
C SER A 247 -14.72 17.70 0.99
N GLY A 248 -15.52 16.66 0.82
CA GLY A 248 -16.84 16.71 0.18
C GLY A 248 -17.99 17.11 1.11
N ARG A 249 -17.68 17.55 2.34
CA ARG A 249 -18.68 17.94 3.36
C ARG A 249 -18.89 19.46 3.48
N GLU A 250 -18.26 20.25 2.62
CA GLU A 250 -18.46 21.71 2.60
C GLU A 250 -19.10 22.18 1.29
#